data_fc5d2a8f69893e08bbf2dd833dffc537
#
_entry.id   fc5d2a8f69893e08bbf2dd833dffc537
#
_cell.length_a   1.000
_cell.length_b   1.000
_cell.length_c   1.000
_cell.angle_alpha   90.00
_cell.angle_beta   90.00
_cell.angle_gamma   90.00
#
_symmetry.space_group_name_H-M   'P 1'
#
loop_
_entity.id
_entity.type
_entity.pdbx_description
1 polymer ?
#
loop_
_entity_poly.entity_id
_entity_poly.type
_entity_poly.pdbx_seq_one_letter_code
_entity_poly.pdbx_strand_id
1 'polypeptide(L)'
;MTASPATVTRSGNALAFAGALERAAVAALWPEALRLLPGAQRFDLAAVSSVDSAGLALLVELAQRNGGASVAGDPPGLDGLRRAYRLSPALSFAQA
;
A
#
# COMPACT_ATOMS: atom_id res chain seq x y z
N MET A 1 -9.18 -1.24 -24.38
CA MET A 1 -9.03 -0.11 -23.47
C MET A 1 -8.17 -0.51 -22.29
N THR A 2 -7.17 0.29 -22.01
CA THR A 2 -6.25 -0.01 -20.93
C THR A 2 -6.75 0.62 -19.64
N ALA A 3 -6.57 -0.10 -18.53
CA ALA A 3 -6.82 0.48 -17.23
C ALA A 3 -5.81 1.58 -16.95
N SER A 4 -6.21 2.55 -16.13
CA SER A 4 -5.29 3.59 -15.69
C SER A 4 -4.15 2.93 -14.89
N PRO A 5 -2.92 3.34 -15.10
CA PRO A 5 -1.82 2.79 -14.32
C PRO A 5 -1.98 3.16 -12.85
N ALA A 6 -1.53 2.27 -11.98
CA ALA A 6 -1.48 2.59 -10.56
C ALA A 6 -0.44 3.68 -10.34
N THR A 7 -0.73 4.58 -9.40
CA THR A 7 0.15 5.71 -9.10
C THR A 7 0.36 5.84 -7.59
N VAL A 8 1.45 6.49 -7.23
CA VAL A 8 1.72 6.88 -5.87
C VAL A 8 2.20 8.33 -5.86
N THR A 9 1.64 9.12 -4.94
CA THR A 9 2.02 10.52 -4.78
C THR A 9 2.19 10.81 -3.29
N ARG A 10 2.88 11.90 -2.98
CA ARG A 10 3.05 12.35 -1.61
C ARG A 10 2.12 13.54 -1.37
N SER A 11 1.37 13.50 -0.29
CA SER A 11 0.50 14.59 0.13
C SER A 11 0.67 14.79 1.64
N GLY A 12 1.38 15.85 2.04
CA GLY A 12 1.69 16.06 3.44
C GLY A 12 2.49 14.89 4.01
N ASN A 13 1.97 14.25 5.05
CA ASN A 13 2.58 13.08 5.66
C ASN A 13 2.01 11.76 5.14
N ALA A 14 1.27 11.80 4.03
CA ALA A 14 0.63 10.61 3.48
C ALA A 14 1.21 10.23 2.12
N LEU A 15 1.39 8.92 1.91
CA LEU A 15 1.54 8.37 0.57
C LEU A 15 0.16 8.02 0.05
N ALA A 16 -0.24 8.64 -1.05
CA ALA A 16 -1.54 8.39 -1.66
C ALA A 16 -1.35 7.47 -2.86
N PHE A 17 -1.99 6.31 -2.82
CA PHE A 17 -1.98 5.34 -3.90
C PHE A 17 -3.30 5.41 -4.66
N ALA A 18 -3.26 5.14 -5.95
CA ALA A 18 -4.45 5.10 -6.79
C ALA A 18 -4.33 3.98 -7.80
N GLY A 19 -5.49 3.46 -8.25
CA GLY A 19 -5.54 2.38 -9.23
C GLY A 19 -5.41 1.01 -8.60
N ALA A 20 -5.10 0.02 -9.42
CA ALA A 20 -4.99 -1.36 -8.97
C ALA A 20 -3.59 -1.65 -8.45
N LEU A 21 -3.47 -1.92 -7.15
CA LEU A 21 -2.20 -2.32 -6.54
C LEU A 21 -2.03 -3.82 -6.73
N GLU A 22 -1.61 -4.20 -7.91
CA GLU A 22 -1.49 -5.59 -8.31
C GLU A 22 -0.10 -5.86 -8.85
N ARG A 23 0.21 -7.14 -9.01
CA ARG A 23 1.53 -7.59 -9.40
C ARG A 23 2.09 -6.81 -10.59
N ALA A 24 1.26 -6.53 -11.60
CA ALA A 24 1.72 -5.84 -12.79
C ALA A 24 2.18 -4.41 -12.52
N ALA A 25 1.68 -3.78 -11.45
CA ALA A 25 2.00 -2.40 -11.12
C ALA A 25 3.17 -2.26 -10.14
N VAL A 26 3.44 -3.30 -9.36
CA VAL A 26 4.37 -3.22 -8.22
C VAL A 26 5.78 -2.81 -8.66
N ALA A 27 6.27 -3.40 -9.75
CA ALA A 27 7.64 -3.11 -10.20
C ALA A 27 7.84 -1.63 -10.55
N ALA A 28 6.83 -1.00 -11.15
CA ALA A 28 6.91 0.41 -11.50
C ALA A 28 6.69 1.32 -10.29
N LEU A 29 5.84 0.90 -9.36
CA LEU A 29 5.55 1.71 -8.17
C LEU A 29 6.67 1.68 -7.15
N TRP A 30 7.40 0.58 -7.04
CA TRP A 30 8.36 0.37 -5.97
C TRP A 30 9.40 1.49 -5.86
N PRO A 31 10.16 1.83 -6.92
CA PRO A 31 11.16 2.89 -6.78
C PRO A 31 10.54 4.25 -6.49
N GLU A 32 9.38 4.55 -7.05
CA GLU A 32 8.70 5.82 -6.80
C GLU A 32 8.22 5.90 -5.35
N ALA A 33 7.63 4.83 -4.85
CA ALA A 33 7.17 4.78 -3.46
C ALA A 33 8.33 4.91 -2.49
N LEU A 34 9.46 4.26 -2.76
CA LEU A 34 10.64 4.39 -1.91
C LEU A 34 11.15 5.83 -1.87
N ARG A 35 11.13 6.51 -3.01
CA ARG A 35 11.57 7.89 -3.09
C ARG A 35 10.70 8.82 -2.25
N LEU A 36 9.40 8.55 -2.20
CA LEU A 36 8.43 9.39 -1.51
C LEU A 36 8.20 9.00 -0.04
N LEU A 37 8.75 7.86 0.37
CA LEU A 37 8.45 7.27 1.68
C LEU A 37 8.97 8.06 2.88
N PRO A 38 10.17 8.66 2.88
CA PRO A 38 10.74 9.25 4.11
C PRO A 38 9.80 10.28 4.73
N GLY A 39 9.47 10.07 6.00
CA GLY A 39 8.59 10.97 6.73
C GLY A 39 7.10 10.73 6.55
N ALA A 40 6.72 9.79 5.70
CA ALA A 40 5.31 9.46 5.54
C ALA A 40 4.82 8.67 6.76
N GLN A 41 3.67 9.06 7.29
CA GLN A 41 3.10 8.44 8.48
C GLN A 41 1.80 7.71 8.17
N ARG A 42 1.26 7.88 6.96
CA ARG A 42 -0.02 7.33 6.58
C ARG A 42 0.01 6.89 5.12
N PHE A 43 -0.68 5.80 4.85
CA PHE A 43 -0.94 5.34 3.48
C PHE A 43 -2.41 5.59 3.18
N ASP A 44 -2.69 6.40 2.19
CA ASP A 44 -4.05 6.70 1.76
C ASP A 44 -4.39 5.78 0.58
N LEU A 45 -5.31 4.87 0.81
CA LEU A 45 -5.74 3.88 -0.18
C LEU A 45 -7.15 4.13 -0.68
N ALA A 46 -7.70 5.32 -0.44
CA ALA A 46 -9.09 5.62 -0.81
C ALA A 46 -9.31 5.55 -2.33
N ALA A 47 -8.30 5.83 -3.12
CA ALA A 47 -8.39 5.79 -4.59
C ALA A 47 -7.89 4.46 -5.19
N VAL A 48 -7.56 3.49 -4.36
CA VAL A 48 -7.11 2.17 -4.84
C VAL A 48 -8.33 1.34 -5.21
N SER A 49 -8.31 0.77 -6.41
CA SER A 49 -9.44 0.01 -6.92
C SER A 49 -9.41 -1.46 -6.48
N SER A 50 -8.23 -2.01 -6.25
CA SER A 50 -8.08 -3.39 -5.77
C SER A 50 -6.64 -3.61 -5.28
N VAL A 51 -6.46 -4.63 -4.45
CA VAL A 51 -5.15 -5.03 -3.94
C VAL A 51 -5.04 -6.54 -4.03
N ASP A 52 -3.98 -7.05 -4.64
CA ASP A 52 -3.66 -8.47 -4.59
C ASP A 52 -2.50 -8.70 -3.61
N SER A 53 -2.02 -9.95 -3.52
CA SER A 53 -0.97 -10.28 -2.56
C SER A 53 0.34 -9.54 -2.86
N ALA A 54 0.64 -9.26 -4.11
CA ALA A 54 1.83 -8.49 -4.47
C ALA A 54 1.68 -7.03 -4.06
N GLY A 55 0.49 -6.44 -4.24
CA GLY A 55 0.21 -5.09 -3.78
C GLY A 55 0.29 -4.99 -2.26
N LEU A 56 -0.25 -5.98 -1.55
CA LEU A 56 -0.14 -6.02 -0.11
C LEU A 56 1.32 -6.10 0.33
N ALA A 57 2.12 -6.94 -0.32
CA ALA A 57 3.55 -7.08 0.01
C ALA A 57 4.28 -5.75 -0.16
N LEU A 58 3.95 -5.00 -1.21
CA LEU A 58 4.50 -3.65 -1.41
C LEU A 58 4.20 -2.76 -0.22
N LEU A 59 2.94 -2.70 0.21
CA LEU A 59 2.52 -1.86 1.32
C LEU A 59 3.17 -2.27 2.63
N VAL A 60 3.24 -3.57 2.89
CA VAL A 60 3.86 -4.10 4.11
C VAL A 60 5.35 -3.74 4.16
N GLU A 61 6.04 -3.91 3.03
CA GLU A 61 7.47 -3.60 2.98
C GLU A 61 7.71 -2.11 3.22
N LEU A 62 6.90 -1.25 2.62
CA LEU A 62 7.01 0.18 2.83
C LEU A 62 6.74 0.55 4.30
N ALA A 63 5.73 -0.06 4.91
CA ALA A 63 5.40 0.19 6.31
C ALA A 63 6.54 -0.24 7.23
N GLN A 64 7.14 -1.39 6.97
CA GLN A 64 8.26 -1.88 7.78
C GLN A 64 9.47 -0.96 7.69
N ARG A 65 9.78 -0.48 6.50
CA ARG A 65 10.91 0.43 6.30
C ARG A 65 10.71 1.76 7.02
N ASN A 66 9.46 2.13 7.26
CA ASN A 66 9.12 3.42 7.86
C ASN A 66 8.77 3.31 9.34
N GLY A 67 8.94 2.14 9.94
CA GLY A 67 8.60 1.94 11.35
C GLY A 67 7.11 1.81 11.61
N GLY A 68 6.32 1.54 10.58
CA GLY A 68 4.88 1.45 10.64
C GLY A 68 4.19 2.58 9.90
N ALA A 69 2.91 2.43 9.66
CA ALA A 69 2.09 3.46 9.02
C ALA A 69 0.63 3.21 9.35
N SER A 70 -0.15 4.28 9.49
CA SER A 70 -1.59 4.14 9.55
C SER A 70 -2.12 4.00 8.12
N VAL A 71 -3.28 3.37 7.96
CA VAL A 71 -3.88 3.11 6.66
C VAL A 71 -5.25 3.73 6.62
N ALA A 72 -5.52 4.54 5.60
CA ALA A 72 -6.83 5.11 5.34
C ALA A 72 -7.40 4.46 4.08
N GLY A 73 -8.69 4.15 4.12
CA GLY A 73 -9.37 3.49 3.00
C GLY A 73 -9.45 1.99 3.18
N ASP A 74 -10.34 1.38 2.41
CA ASP A 74 -10.60 -0.05 2.49
C ASP A 74 -10.85 -0.60 1.08
N PRO A 75 -9.80 -0.67 0.24
CA PRO A 75 -9.98 -1.15 -1.12
C PRO A 75 -10.33 -2.62 -1.16
N PRO A 76 -11.05 -3.06 -2.21
CA PRO A 76 -11.37 -4.47 -2.39
C PRO A 76 -10.12 -5.34 -2.35
N GLY A 77 -10.21 -6.44 -1.62
CA GLY A 77 -9.14 -7.42 -1.47
C GLY A 77 -8.23 -7.18 -0.27
N LEU A 78 -8.14 -5.95 0.22
CA LEU A 78 -7.21 -5.64 1.31
C LEU A 78 -7.57 -6.35 2.61
N ASP A 79 -8.83 -6.28 3.02
CA ASP A 79 -9.23 -6.85 4.30
C ASP A 79 -9.04 -8.36 4.34
N GLY A 80 -9.42 -9.06 3.26
CA GLY A 80 -9.22 -10.49 3.17
C GLY A 80 -7.76 -10.89 3.23
N LEU A 81 -6.91 -10.17 2.52
CA LEU A 81 -5.47 -10.43 2.54
C LEU A 81 -4.85 -10.11 3.89
N ARG A 82 -5.26 -9.00 4.50
CA ARG A 82 -4.77 -8.61 5.82
C ARG A 82 -5.06 -9.71 6.85
N ARG A 83 -6.27 -10.26 6.81
CA ARG A 83 -6.66 -11.35 7.70
C ARG A 83 -5.88 -12.63 7.41
N ALA A 84 -5.71 -12.96 6.13
CA ALA A 84 -5.01 -14.18 5.73
C ALA A 84 -3.56 -14.17 6.18
N TYR A 85 -2.92 -13.01 6.15
CA TYR A 85 -1.53 -12.86 6.58
C TYR A 85 -1.38 -12.40 8.02
N ARG A 86 -2.50 -12.28 8.76
CA ARG A 86 -2.51 -11.87 10.16
C ARG A 86 -1.83 -10.55 10.40
N LEU A 87 -2.11 -9.58 9.54
CA LEU A 87 -1.55 -8.25 9.67
C LEU A 87 -2.43 -7.37 10.54
N SER A 88 -1.81 -6.48 11.31
CA SER A 88 -2.52 -5.45 12.04
C SER A 88 -3.09 -4.41 11.07
N PRO A 89 -3.98 -3.51 11.53
CA PRO A 89 -4.44 -2.41 10.67
C PRO A 89 -3.31 -1.52 10.15
N ALA A 90 -2.17 -1.50 10.83
CA ALA A 90 -0.99 -0.75 10.39
C ALA A 90 -0.06 -1.59 9.50
N LEU A 91 -0.54 -2.71 8.98
CA LEU A 91 0.18 -3.60 8.07
C LEU A 91 1.45 -4.19 8.69
N SER A 92 1.45 -4.41 9.98
CA SER A 92 2.51 -5.12 10.69
C SER A 92 2.06 -6.55 10.93
N PHE A 93 3.01 -7.48 10.83
CA PHE A 93 2.69 -8.86 11.16
C PHE A 93 2.39 -8.98 12.65
N ALA A 94 1.41 -9.83 12.97
CA ALA A 94 1.07 -10.05 14.36
C ALA A 94 2.26 -10.67 15.10
N GLN A 95 2.48 -10.22 16.31
CA GLN A 95 3.48 -10.80 17.17
C GLN A 95 2.99 -12.16 17.64
N ALA A 96 3.87 -13.13 17.64
CA ALA A 96 3.55 -14.45 18.14
C ALA A 96 3.40 -14.43 19.65
#